data_5cd952aa82ca5336a58a087648cc9909
#
_entry.id   5cd952aa82ca5336a58a087648cc9909
#
_cell.length_a   1.000
_cell.length_b   1.000
_cell.length_c   1.000
_cell.angle_alpha   90.00
_cell.angle_beta   90.00
_cell.angle_gamma   90.00
#
_symmetry.space_group_name_H-M   'P 1'
#
loop_
_entity.id
_entity.type
_entity.pdbx_description
1 polymer ?
#
loop_
_entity_poly.entity_id
_entity_poly.type
_entity_poly.pdbx_seq_one_letter_code
_entity_poly.pdbx_strand_id
1 'polypeptide(L)'
;MPYGLSKRWHARGYYGTVSHNVKAVYQRYLSWYDAHPANLHNLPPVPVAKKYLDYMGGIDALMQRAQSDFDQGEYRWVAEVMKHAVYALPEHAGARELPARALEQMGFQAESATWRNAYLLGAHEYRNGPPKPGEAMGNSLMSAQAFSMAWHFTDTGGGKGEHWLINLSNGALSSIQKDDKPAADVSLALTRTTLEAMLQQKLPPIQALSEGKLKIDGKTMLLAIFFGLLDKFTGSFAVVDAASLPG
;
A
#
# COMPACT_ATOMS: atom_id res chain seq x y z
N MET A 1 21.82 -0.84 -18.06
CA MET A 1 22.70 -0.50 -16.90
C MET A 1 24.10 -0.98 -17.20
N PRO A 2 25.15 -0.19 -16.98
CA PRO A 2 26.55 -0.63 -17.16
C PRO A 2 26.85 -1.87 -16.31
N TYR A 3 27.59 -2.83 -16.88
CA TYR A 3 27.83 -4.14 -16.26
C TYR A 3 28.46 -4.03 -14.85
N GLY A 4 29.35 -3.06 -14.63
CA GLY A 4 29.98 -2.84 -13.32
C GLY A 4 29.02 -2.35 -12.24
N LEU A 5 27.96 -1.61 -12.60
CA LEU A 5 26.94 -1.13 -11.67
C LEU A 5 25.90 -2.22 -11.37
N SER A 6 25.56 -3.05 -12.35
CA SER A 6 24.56 -4.10 -12.17
C SER A 6 24.96 -5.16 -11.13
N LYS A 7 26.27 -5.29 -10.84
CA LYS A 7 26.80 -6.22 -9.84
C LYS A 7 26.94 -5.63 -8.43
N ARG A 8 26.76 -4.33 -8.27
CA ARG A 8 26.89 -3.69 -6.95
C ARG A 8 25.57 -3.79 -6.19
N TRP A 9 25.61 -4.31 -4.97
CA TRP A 9 24.42 -4.53 -4.15
C TRP A 9 23.57 -3.25 -3.95
N HIS A 10 24.22 -2.08 -3.75
CA HIS A 10 23.53 -0.80 -3.55
C HIS A 10 22.94 -0.19 -4.84
N ALA A 11 23.26 -0.74 -6.01
CA ALA A 11 22.72 -0.30 -7.30
C ALA A 11 21.63 -1.26 -7.84
N ARG A 12 21.22 -2.25 -7.04
CA ARG A 12 20.17 -3.21 -7.42
C ARG A 12 18.77 -2.60 -7.30
N GLY A 13 17.82 -3.23 -7.95
CA GLY A 13 16.44 -2.73 -8.08
C GLY A 13 15.54 -3.07 -6.90
N TYR A 14 15.91 -2.67 -5.68
CA TYR A 14 15.12 -2.97 -4.48
C TYR A 14 13.79 -2.23 -4.38
N TYR A 15 13.71 -1.03 -4.96
CA TYR A 15 12.49 -0.24 -5.06
C TYR A 15 12.02 -0.13 -6.50
N GLY A 16 12.67 0.72 -7.32
CA GLY A 16 12.47 0.76 -8.77
C GLY A 16 13.35 -0.29 -9.48
N THR A 17 12.89 -0.80 -10.61
CA THR A 17 13.67 -1.72 -11.43
C THR A 17 13.94 -1.14 -12.81
N VAL A 18 14.99 -1.62 -13.47
CA VAL A 18 15.26 -1.22 -14.87
C VAL A 18 14.06 -1.54 -15.75
N SER A 19 13.46 -2.72 -15.59
CA SER A 19 12.27 -3.13 -16.34
C SER A 19 11.07 -2.19 -16.12
N HIS A 20 10.79 -1.80 -14.87
CA HIS A 20 9.70 -0.88 -14.56
C HIS A 20 9.97 0.52 -15.13
N ASN A 21 11.19 1.03 -14.94
CA ASN A 21 11.57 2.35 -15.37
C ASN A 21 11.54 2.47 -16.91
N VAL A 22 12.00 1.45 -17.64
CA VAL A 22 11.92 1.43 -19.11
C VAL A 22 10.47 1.49 -19.57
N LYS A 23 9.56 0.71 -18.96
CA LYS A 23 8.13 0.77 -19.29
C LYS A 23 7.52 2.14 -18.98
N ALA A 24 7.90 2.76 -17.85
CA ALA A 24 7.42 4.09 -17.49
C ALA A 24 7.92 5.17 -18.47
N VAL A 25 9.19 5.11 -18.89
CA VAL A 25 9.75 6.00 -19.90
C VAL A 25 9.03 5.81 -21.24
N TYR A 26 8.86 4.56 -21.66
CA TYR A 26 8.14 4.24 -22.90
C TYR A 26 6.73 4.85 -22.88
N GLN A 27 5.97 4.61 -21.81
CA GLN A 27 4.61 5.15 -21.69
C GLN A 27 4.58 6.68 -21.60
N ARG A 28 5.58 7.31 -20.98
CA ARG A 28 5.69 8.76 -20.89
C ARG A 28 5.83 9.43 -22.26
N TYR A 29 6.62 8.82 -23.16
CA TYR A 29 6.93 9.43 -24.46
C TYR A 29 6.04 8.92 -25.61
N LEU A 30 5.57 7.66 -25.55
CA LEU A 30 4.80 7.03 -26.63
C LEU A 30 3.33 6.81 -26.26
N SER A 31 2.94 7.10 -25.01
CA SER A 31 1.57 6.91 -24.53
C SER A 31 1.16 5.43 -24.41
N TRP A 32 -0.15 5.17 -24.20
CA TRP A 32 -0.71 3.85 -23.95
C TRP A 32 -0.85 2.99 -25.22
N TYR A 33 -0.91 3.63 -26.39
CA TYR A 33 -1.15 2.93 -27.65
C TYR A 33 0.15 2.41 -28.25
N ASP A 34 0.22 1.12 -28.45
CA ASP A 34 1.40 0.40 -28.96
C ASP A 34 1.51 0.36 -30.48
N ALA A 35 0.68 1.15 -31.20
CA ALA A 35 0.55 1.22 -32.64
C ALA A 35 -0.03 -0.04 -33.33
N HIS A 36 -0.40 -1.09 -32.57
CA HIS A 36 -1.07 -2.24 -33.15
C HIS A 36 -2.59 -1.97 -33.25
N PRO A 37 -3.20 -1.94 -34.46
CA PRO A 37 -4.60 -1.53 -34.62
C PRO A 37 -5.62 -2.36 -33.82
N ALA A 38 -5.34 -3.63 -33.54
CA ALA A 38 -6.20 -4.47 -32.72
C ALA A 38 -6.29 -4.01 -31.26
N ASN A 39 -5.27 -3.26 -30.76
CA ASN A 39 -5.23 -2.75 -29.38
C ASN A 39 -5.82 -1.33 -29.26
N LEU A 40 -6.25 -0.73 -30.39
CA LEU A 40 -6.83 0.62 -30.38
C LEU A 40 -8.19 0.68 -29.66
N HIS A 41 -9.01 -0.38 -29.81
CA HIS A 41 -10.35 -0.44 -29.22
C HIS A 41 -10.69 -1.86 -28.78
N ASN A 42 -10.06 -2.26 -27.66
CA ASN A 42 -10.26 -3.58 -27.08
C ASN A 42 -11.66 -3.75 -26.47
N LEU A 43 -12.16 -4.97 -26.46
CA LEU A 43 -13.35 -5.30 -25.68
C LEU A 43 -13.08 -5.06 -24.19
N PRO A 44 -14.13 -4.72 -23.40
CA PRO A 44 -14.01 -4.63 -21.95
C PRO A 44 -13.49 -5.93 -21.30
N PRO A 45 -12.87 -5.87 -20.10
CA PRO A 45 -12.20 -7.03 -19.51
C PRO A 45 -13.07 -8.27 -19.34
N VAL A 46 -14.32 -8.13 -18.87
CA VAL A 46 -15.20 -9.29 -18.66
C VAL A 46 -15.65 -9.94 -19.96
N PRO A 47 -16.17 -9.21 -20.99
CA PRO A 47 -16.47 -9.80 -22.28
C PRO A 47 -15.28 -10.47 -22.95
N VAL A 48 -14.09 -9.87 -22.91
CA VAL A 48 -12.90 -10.50 -23.51
C VAL A 48 -12.48 -11.75 -22.76
N ALA A 49 -12.57 -11.74 -21.44
CA ALA A 49 -12.22 -12.90 -20.60
C ALA A 49 -13.10 -14.12 -20.91
N LYS A 50 -14.41 -13.91 -21.08
CA LYS A 50 -15.34 -14.98 -21.47
C LYS A 50 -14.96 -15.59 -22.82
N LYS A 51 -14.59 -14.76 -23.79
CA LYS A 51 -14.15 -15.25 -25.12
C LYS A 51 -12.83 -16.03 -25.03
N TYR A 52 -11.84 -15.51 -24.28
CA TYR A 52 -10.59 -16.24 -24.08
C TYR A 52 -10.82 -17.60 -23.40
N LEU A 53 -11.67 -17.64 -22.36
CA LEU A 53 -11.99 -18.88 -21.68
C LEU A 53 -12.62 -19.92 -22.64
N ASP A 54 -13.54 -19.49 -23.50
CA ASP A 54 -14.15 -20.34 -24.54
C ASP A 54 -13.09 -20.85 -25.52
N TYR A 55 -12.24 -19.97 -26.08
CA TYR A 55 -11.15 -20.35 -26.97
C TYR A 55 -10.12 -21.28 -26.32
N MET A 56 -9.93 -21.21 -25.00
CA MET A 56 -9.02 -22.09 -24.25
C MET A 56 -9.63 -23.47 -23.94
N GLY A 57 -10.88 -23.71 -24.30
CA GLY A 57 -11.59 -24.97 -24.11
C GLY A 57 -12.38 -25.06 -22.79
N GLY A 58 -12.70 -23.90 -22.21
CA GLY A 58 -13.45 -23.81 -20.95
C GLY A 58 -12.57 -23.88 -19.71
N ILE A 59 -13.22 -23.79 -18.53
CA ILE A 59 -12.52 -23.68 -17.26
C ILE A 59 -11.70 -24.94 -16.92
N ASP A 60 -12.23 -26.12 -17.16
CA ASP A 60 -11.55 -27.37 -16.80
C ASP A 60 -10.27 -27.58 -17.61
N ALA A 61 -10.34 -27.34 -18.93
CA ALA A 61 -9.17 -27.43 -19.79
C ALA A 61 -8.10 -26.38 -19.45
N LEU A 62 -8.53 -25.16 -19.15
CA LEU A 62 -7.63 -24.08 -18.71
C LEU A 62 -6.97 -24.43 -17.38
N MET A 63 -7.72 -24.87 -16.36
CA MET A 63 -7.21 -25.25 -15.05
C MET A 63 -6.17 -26.36 -15.13
N GLN A 64 -6.44 -27.40 -15.93
CA GLN A 64 -5.51 -28.52 -16.12
C GLN A 64 -4.18 -28.04 -16.73
N ARG A 65 -4.23 -27.21 -17.79
CA ARG A 65 -3.03 -26.69 -18.45
C ARG A 65 -2.27 -25.72 -17.52
N ALA A 66 -2.98 -24.80 -16.89
CA ALA A 66 -2.37 -23.83 -16.00
C ALA A 66 -1.74 -24.49 -14.77
N GLN A 67 -2.29 -25.60 -14.26
CA GLN A 67 -1.64 -26.36 -13.19
C GLN A 67 -0.33 -26.99 -13.70
N SER A 68 -0.33 -27.57 -14.89
CA SER A 68 0.90 -28.10 -15.50
C SER A 68 1.97 -27.02 -15.71
N ASP A 69 1.57 -25.84 -16.16
CA ASP A 69 2.48 -24.69 -16.33
C ASP A 69 3.00 -24.19 -14.98
N PHE A 70 2.15 -24.19 -13.93
CA PHE A 70 2.55 -23.86 -12.58
C PHE A 70 3.62 -24.82 -12.06
N ASP A 71 3.43 -26.12 -12.25
CA ASP A 71 4.37 -27.16 -11.81
C ASP A 71 5.73 -27.09 -12.54
N GLN A 72 5.74 -26.48 -13.73
CA GLN A 72 6.96 -26.17 -14.52
C GLN A 72 7.60 -24.82 -14.11
N GLY A 73 6.98 -24.05 -13.20
CA GLY A 73 7.48 -22.75 -12.74
C GLY A 73 7.11 -21.57 -13.63
N GLU A 74 6.21 -21.74 -14.62
CA GLU A 74 5.76 -20.69 -15.52
C GLU A 74 4.73 -19.73 -14.87
N TYR A 75 5.04 -19.26 -13.67
CA TYR A 75 4.13 -18.47 -12.83
C TYR A 75 3.61 -17.20 -13.51
N ARG A 76 4.43 -16.54 -14.32
CA ARG A 76 4.00 -15.34 -15.06
C ARG A 76 2.91 -15.67 -16.07
N TRP A 77 3.07 -16.78 -16.78
CA TRP A 77 2.09 -17.26 -17.75
C TRP A 77 0.80 -17.69 -17.05
N VAL A 78 0.90 -18.45 -15.96
CA VAL A 78 -0.25 -18.85 -15.15
C VAL A 78 -1.03 -17.62 -14.67
N ALA A 79 -0.37 -16.61 -14.12
CA ALA A 79 -1.01 -15.37 -13.70
C ALA A 79 -1.72 -14.65 -14.86
N GLU A 80 -1.12 -14.67 -16.05
CA GLU A 80 -1.65 -14.02 -17.25
C GLU A 80 -2.92 -14.73 -17.77
N VAL A 81 -2.89 -16.04 -17.92
CA VAL A 81 -4.04 -16.78 -18.46
C VAL A 81 -5.17 -16.91 -17.45
N MET A 82 -4.84 -17.15 -16.17
CA MET A 82 -5.83 -17.34 -15.13
C MET A 82 -6.59 -16.05 -14.75
N LYS A 83 -6.05 -14.86 -15.02
CA LYS A 83 -6.84 -13.62 -14.87
C LYS A 83 -8.14 -13.66 -15.69
N HIS A 84 -8.14 -14.30 -16.85
CA HIS A 84 -9.34 -14.44 -17.67
C HIS A 84 -10.36 -15.38 -17.00
N ALA A 85 -9.92 -16.45 -16.35
CA ALA A 85 -10.82 -17.31 -15.58
C ALA A 85 -11.48 -16.55 -14.43
N VAL A 86 -10.72 -15.74 -13.68
CA VAL A 86 -11.26 -14.92 -12.58
C VAL A 86 -12.26 -13.88 -13.07
N TYR A 87 -11.98 -13.18 -14.19
CA TYR A 87 -12.93 -12.21 -14.73
C TYR A 87 -14.18 -12.85 -15.34
N ALA A 88 -14.05 -14.03 -15.93
CA ALA A 88 -15.19 -14.75 -16.52
C ALA A 88 -16.07 -15.45 -15.48
N LEU A 89 -15.45 -15.98 -14.42
CA LEU A 89 -16.07 -16.81 -13.39
C LEU A 89 -15.58 -16.38 -11.98
N PRO A 90 -15.97 -15.18 -11.50
CA PRO A 90 -15.42 -14.60 -10.27
C PRO A 90 -15.68 -15.43 -9.01
N GLU A 91 -16.74 -16.23 -9.01
CA GLU A 91 -17.12 -17.09 -7.86
C GLU A 91 -16.46 -18.48 -7.88
N HIS A 92 -15.68 -18.79 -8.91
CA HIS A 92 -15.05 -20.10 -9.03
C HIS A 92 -13.78 -20.18 -8.17
N ALA A 93 -13.85 -20.89 -7.03
CA ALA A 93 -12.76 -20.94 -6.04
C ALA A 93 -11.42 -21.40 -6.62
N GLY A 94 -11.40 -22.48 -7.43
CA GLY A 94 -10.16 -22.96 -8.07
C GLY A 94 -9.54 -21.96 -9.05
N ALA A 95 -10.38 -21.19 -9.76
CA ALA A 95 -9.91 -20.14 -10.66
C ALA A 95 -9.26 -18.97 -9.92
N ARG A 96 -9.50 -18.79 -8.64
CA ARG A 96 -8.89 -17.76 -7.79
C ARG A 96 -7.63 -18.26 -7.09
N GLU A 97 -7.60 -19.52 -6.64
CA GLU A 97 -6.49 -20.06 -5.86
C GLU A 97 -5.22 -20.27 -6.70
N LEU A 98 -5.32 -20.83 -7.89
CA LEU A 98 -4.14 -21.10 -8.72
C LEU A 98 -3.37 -19.82 -9.11
N PRO A 99 -4.01 -18.75 -9.60
CA PRO A 99 -3.29 -17.49 -9.86
C PRO A 99 -2.81 -16.81 -8.57
N ALA A 100 -3.48 -16.98 -7.43
CA ALA A 100 -2.99 -16.49 -6.14
C ALA A 100 -1.63 -17.12 -5.80
N ARG A 101 -1.53 -18.44 -5.93
CA ARG A 101 -0.26 -19.16 -5.74
C ARG A 101 0.82 -18.72 -6.72
N ALA A 102 0.46 -18.49 -7.98
CA ALA A 102 1.40 -17.99 -8.98
C ALA A 102 1.93 -16.59 -8.64
N LEU A 103 1.04 -15.69 -8.21
CA LEU A 103 1.43 -14.35 -7.77
C LEU A 103 2.30 -14.39 -6.50
N GLU A 104 2.05 -15.31 -5.55
CA GLU A 104 2.93 -15.50 -4.39
C GLU A 104 4.35 -15.89 -4.80
N GLN A 105 4.47 -16.87 -5.71
CA GLN A 105 5.79 -17.26 -6.22
C GLN A 105 6.51 -16.10 -6.91
N MET A 106 5.79 -15.32 -7.71
CA MET A 106 6.34 -14.11 -8.32
C MET A 106 6.73 -13.06 -7.28
N GLY A 107 5.95 -12.91 -6.21
CA GLY A 107 6.24 -12.02 -5.09
C GLY A 107 7.51 -12.43 -4.34
N PHE A 108 7.66 -13.72 -4.02
CA PHE A 108 8.85 -14.23 -3.34
C PHE A 108 10.12 -14.12 -4.19
N GLN A 109 10.00 -14.19 -5.51
CA GLN A 109 11.11 -14.04 -6.45
C GLN A 109 11.43 -12.59 -6.79
N ALA A 110 10.52 -11.63 -6.45
CA ALA A 110 10.72 -10.23 -6.78
C ALA A 110 11.74 -9.56 -5.87
N GLU A 111 12.83 -9.05 -6.46
CA GLU A 111 13.81 -8.24 -5.74
C GLU A 111 13.24 -6.87 -5.34
N SER A 112 12.46 -6.26 -6.24
CA SER A 112 11.82 -4.98 -6.01
C SER A 112 10.68 -5.10 -5.00
N ALA A 113 10.74 -4.30 -3.91
CA ALA A 113 9.71 -4.28 -2.88
C ALA A 113 8.34 -3.87 -3.44
N THR A 114 8.30 -2.91 -4.36
CA THR A 114 7.06 -2.46 -4.99
C THR A 114 6.40 -3.56 -5.84
N TRP A 115 7.19 -4.32 -6.58
CA TRP A 115 6.68 -5.46 -7.35
C TRP A 115 6.24 -6.60 -6.44
N ARG A 116 7.05 -6.91 -5.42
CA ARG A 116 6.70 -7.91 -4.40
C ARG A 116 5.36 -7.59 -3.78
N ASN A 117 5.19 -6.37 -3.30
CA ASN A 117 3.95 -5.95 -2.66
C ASN A 117 2.75 -6.02 -3.62
N ALA A 118 2.91 -5.63 -4.89
CA ALA A 118 1.85 -5.75 -5.89
C ALA A 118 1.42 -7.21 -6.10
N TYR A 119 2.38 -8.13 -6.22
CA TYR A 119 2.07 -9.56 -6.39
C TYR A 119 1.42 -10.17 -5.16
N LEU A 120 1.98 -9.92 -3.95
CA LEU A 120 1.43 -10.47 -2.71
C LEU A 120 0.06 -9.89 -2.38
N LEU A 121 -0.17 -8.59 -2.65
CA LEU A 121 -1.50 -7.99 -2.51
C LEU A 121 -2.50 -8.61 -3.48
N GLY A 122 -2.13 -8.81 -4.74
CA GLY A 122 -2.99 -9.46 -5.73
C GLY A 122 -3.32 -10.90 -5.33
N ALA A 123 -2.37 -11.66 -4.78
CA ALA A 123 -2.62 -13.00 -4.24
C ALA A 123 -3.61 -12.96 -3.07
N HIS A 124 -3.45 -12.01 -2.16
CA HIS A 124 -4.37 -11.81 -1.04
C HIS A 124 -5.79 -11.48 -1.53
N GLU A 125 -5.93 -10.57 -2.50
CA GLU A 125 -7.23 -10.20 -3.07
C GLU A 125 -7.92 -11.36 -3.78
N TYR A 126 -7.18 -12.20 -4.48
CA TYR A 126 -7.76 -13.39 -5.10
C TYR A 126 -8.39 -14.34 -4.08
N ARG A 127 -7.80 -14.51 -2.90
CA ARG A 127 -8.33 -15.36 -1.83
C ARG A 127 -9.43 -14.72 -1.01
N ASN A 128 -9.25 -13.44 -0.67
CA ASN A 128 -10.08 -12.77 0.33
C ASN A 128 -11.07 -11.76 -0.29
N GLY A 129 -10.98 -11.52 -1.59
CA GLY A 129 -11.69 -10.44 -2.26
C GLY A 129 -10.98 -9.08 -2.10
N PRO A 130 -11.49 -8.03 -2.75
CA PRO A 130 -10.96 -6.69 -2.60
C PRO A 130 -11.14 -6.20 -1.16
N PRO A 131 -10.23 -5.35 -0.65
CA PRO A 131 -10.37 -4.76 0.67
C PRO A 131 -11.71 -4.06 0.80
N LYS A 132 -12.42 -4.32 1.92
CA LYS A 132 -13.68 -3.63 2.17
C LYS A 132 -13.41 -2.15 2.48
N PRO A 133 -14.33 -1.24 2.10
CA PRO A 133 -14.24 0.16 2.51
C PRO A 133 -14.10 0.23 4.04
N GLY A 134 -12.97 0.78 4.53
CA GLY A 134 -12.63 0.84 5.95
C GLY A 134 -11.62 -0.21 6.44
N GLU A 135 -11.44 -1.33 5.72
CA GLU A 135 -10.34 -2.30 5.96
C GLU A 135 -9.13 -1.98 5.07
N ALA A 136 -9.37 -1.30 3.96
CA ALA A 136 -8.29 -0.83 3.10
C ALA A 136 -7.47 0.20 3.87
N MET A 137 -6.35 -0.26 4.37
CA MET A 137 -5.22 0.50 4.89
C MET A 137 -5.52 1.97 5.20
N GLY A 138 -5.10 2.47 6.34
CA GLY A 138 -5.32 3.82 6.84
C GLY A 138 -5.32 4.98 5.82
N ASN A 139 -4.71 4.78 4.66
CA ASN A 139 -4.69 5.70 3.54
C ASN A 139 -6.08 6.03 2.94
N SER A 140 -7.03 5.09 2.95
CA SER A 140 -8.38 5.36 2.40
C SER A 140 -9.22 6.23 3.34
N LEU A 141 -9.13 5.99 4.65
CA LEU A 141 -9.78 6.85 5.65
C LEU A 141 -9.07 8.21 5.74
N MET A 142 -7.73 8.23 5.61
CA MET A 142 -6.96 9.48 5.56
C MET A 142 -7.29 10.32 4.33
N SER A 143 -7.57 9.72 3.18
CA SER A 143 -7.90 10.47 1.96
C SER A 143 -9.25 11.19 2.05
N ALA A 144 -10.18 10.67 2.87
CA ALA A 144 -11.49 11.27 3.10
C ALA A 144 -11.47 12.39 4.15
N GLN A 145 -10.36 12.55 4.88
CA GLN A 145 -10.21 13.56 5.93
C GLN A 145 -9.31 14.70 5.47
N ALA A 146 -9.75 15.93 5.78
CA ALA A 146 -8.95 17.12 5.56
C ALA A 146 -9.11 18.05 6.76
N PHE A 147 -8.04 18.27 7.50
CA PHE A 147 -8.00 19.20 8.62
C PHE A 147 -6.56 19.60 8.95
N SER A 148 -6.45 20.69 9.71
CA SER A 148 -5.16 21.23 10.17
C SER A 148 -5.02 21.13 11.69
N MET A 149 -3.78 20.88 12.13
CA MET A 149 -3.42 20.86 13.56
C MET A 149 -2.24 21.79 13.81
N ALA A 150 -2.35 22.62 14.80
CA ALA A 150 -1.22 23.41 15.31
C ALA A 150 -0.62 22.72 16.54
N TRP A 151 0.65 22.38 16.49
CA TRP A 151 1.37 21.78 17.59
C TRP A 151 2.36 22.78 18.15
N HIS A 152 2.27 23.03 19.46
CA HIS A 152 3.16 23.91 20.20
C HIS A 152 3.94 23.13 21.23
N PHE A 153 5.25 22.97 21.02
CA PHE A 153 6.16 22.36 21.96
C PHE A 153 6.69 23.41 22.92
N THR A 154 6.39 23.25 24.20
CA THR A 154 6.68 24.26 25.26
C THR A 154 8.08 24.13 25.84
N ASP A 155 8.79 23.03 25.61
CA ASP A 155 10.10 22.69 26.13
C ASP A 155 11.26 22.86 25.15
N THR A 156 11.01 23.46 23.97
CA THR A 156 11.97 23.62 22.90
C THR A 156 12.17 25.10 22.53
N GLY A 157 13.14 25.40 21.67
CA GLY A 157 13.34 26.75 21.15
C GLY A 157 13.86 27.80 22.15
N GLY A 158 14.66 27.39 23.15
CA GLY A 158 15.25 28.32 24.09
C GLY A 158 14.24 29.11 24.97
N GLY A 159 13.09 28.50 25.27
CA GLY A 159 12.01 29.08 26.05
C GLY A 159 10.92 29.81 25.26
N LYS A 160 11.07 29.96 23.95
CA LYS A 160 10.01 30.52 23.04
C LYS A 160 9.03 29.46 22.55
N GLY A 161 9.37 28.18 22.72
CA GLY A 161 8.59 27.07 22.13
C GLY A 161 8.79 26.93 20.62
N GLU A 162 8.31 25.82 20.08
CA GLU A 162 8.26 25.58 18.65
C GLU A 162 6.83 25.43 18.20
N HIS A 163 6.50 26.02 17.05
CA HIS A 163 5.19 25.90 16.44
C HIS A 163 5.27 25.09 15.14
N TRP A 164 4.40 24.12 15.01
CA TRP A 164 4.28 23.31 13.83
C TRP A 164 2.84 23.32 13.33
N LEU A 165 2.66 23.56 12.02
CA LEU A 165 1.39 23.35 11.35
C LEU A 165 1.44 22.01 10.65
N ILE A 166 0.53 21.12 11.02
CA ILE A 166 0.36 19.81 10.43
C ILE A 166 -0.95 19.80 9.65
N ASN A 167 -0.88 19.48 8.37
CA ASN A 167 -2.05 19.35 7.53
C ASN A 167 -2.23 17.90 7.10
N LEU A 168 -3.42 17.38 7.30
CA LEU A 168 -3.89 16.15 6.70
C LEU A 168 -4.80 16.50 5.53
N SER A 169 -4.46 16.07 4.33
CA SER A 169 -5.30 16.23 3.15
C SER A 169 -4.93 15.21 2.08
N ASN A 170 -5.91 14.70 1.36
CA ASN A 170 -5.73 13.74 0.28
C ASN A 170 -4.87 12.51 0.68
N GLY A 171 -5.03 12.02 1.91
CA GLY A 171 -4.26 10.90 2.43
C GLY A 171 -2.80 11.19 2.75
N ALA A 172 -2.36 12.45 2.68
CA ALA A 172 -1.00 12.85 2.98
C ALA A 172 -0.95 13.73 4.24
N LEU A 173 0.01 13.42 5.09
CA LEU A 173 0.35 14.23 6.26
C LEU A 173 1.56 15.09 5.89
N SER A 174 1.40 16.41 5.96
CA SER A 174 2.49 17.35 5.78
C SER A 174 2.69 18.19 7.02
N SER A 175 3.93 18.60 7.29
CA SER A 175 4.27 19.45 8.42
C SER A 175 5.18 20.58 7.99
N ILE A 176 4.96 21.75 8.58
CA ILE A 176 5.82 22.93 8.39
C ILE A 176 6.02 23.64 9.71
N GLN A 177 7.25 23.98 10.02
CA GLN A 177 7.57 24.82 11.17
C GLN A 177 7.19 26.26 10.90
N LYS A 178 6.62 26.95 11.89
CA LYS A 178 6.20 28.34 11.85
C LYS A 178 6.89 29.14 12.96
N ASP A 179 7.15 30.40 12.70
CA ASP A 179 7.73 31.31 13.70
C ASP A 179 6.72 31.68 14.79
N ASP A 180 5.44 31.80 14.42
CA ASP A 180 4.33 32.12 15.31
C ASP A 180 3.29 30.99 15.34
N LYS A 181 2.42 30.99 16.36
CA LYS A 181 1.33 30.03 16.52
C LYS A 181 0.36 30.11 15.32
N PRO A 182 0.33 29.08 14.46
CA PRO A 182 -0.51 29.09 13.29
C PRO A 182 -1.99 28.87 13.65
N ALA A 183 -2.89 29.44 12.86
CA ALA A 183 -4.31 29.11 12.93
C ALA A 183 -4.53 27.69 12.39
N ALA A 184 -5.34 26.89 13.09
CA ALA A 184 -5.64 25.52 12.73
C ALA A 184 -7.02 25.09 13.28
N ASP A 185 -7.57 23.98 12.77
CA ASP A 185 -8.84 23.43 13.25
C ASP A 185 -8.77 22.95 14.70
N VAL A 186 -7.59 22.45 15.11
CA VAL A 186 -7.29 22.07 16.48
C VAL A 186 -5.84 22.45 16.83
N SER A 187 -5.62 22.94 18.04
CA SER A 187 -4.29 23.29 18.53
C SER A 187 -3.93 22.47 19.77
N LEU A 188 -2.68 22.02 19.83
CA LEU A 188 -2.13 21.26 20.93
C LEU A 188 -0.94 22.01 21.54
N ALA A 189 -0.86 22.03 22.86
CA ALA A 189 0.34 22.47 23.57
C ALA A 189 0.79 21.36 24.54
N LEU A 190 2.02 20.91 24.37
CA LEU A 190 2.62 19.80 25.13
C LEU A 190 4.15 19.89 25.08
N THR A 191 4.84 19.08 25.89
CA THR A 191 6.29 18.89 25.73
C THR A 191 6.60 17.76 24.75
N ARG A 192 7.80 17.73 24.20
CA ARG A 192 8.26 16.60 23.35
C ARG A 192 8.25 15.30 24.16
N THR A 193 8.69 15.34 25.39
CA THR A 193 8.67 14.19 26.31
C THR A 193 7.25 13.64 26.50
N THR A 194 6.26 14.53 26.63
CA THR A 194 4.85 14.11 26.72
C THR A 194 4.38 13.42 25.44
N LEU A 195 4.73 13.98 24.27
CA LEU A 195 4.39 13.36 22.98
C LEU A 195 5.01 11.97 22.84
N GLU A 196 6.30 11.84 23.15
CA GLU A 196 7.01 10.55 23.08
C GLU A 196 6.38 9.51 24.01
N ALA A 197 6.02 9.90 25.25
CA ALA A 197 5.33 9.00 26.18
C ALA A 197 3.95 8.55 25.64
N MET A 198 3.22 9.45 24.97
CA MET A 198 1.94 9.12 24.32
C MET A 198 2.14 8.17 23.14
N LEU A 199 3.09 8.42 22.25
CA LEU A 199 3.40 7.57 21.10
C LEU A 199 3.89 6.18 21.53
N GLN A 200 4.65 6.09 22.64
CA GLN A 200 5.10 4.84 23.25
C GLN A 200 4.00 4.12 24.05
N GLN A 201 2.77 4.65 24.05
CA GLN A 201 1.63 4.14 24.84
C GLN A 201 1.88 4.08 26.37
N LYS A 202 2.88 4.81 26.86
CA LYS A 202 3.18 4.92 28.30
C LYS A 202 2.30 5.94 29.02
N LEU A 203 1.74 6.90 28.29
CA LEU A 203 0.87 7.93 28.81
C LEU A 203 -0.39 8.05 27.91
N PRO A 204 -1.56 7.59 28.35
CA PRO A 204 -2.79 7.78 27.62
C PRO A 204 -3.12 9.26 27.41
N PRO A 205 -3.64 9.68 26.24
CA PRO A 205 -3.98 11.08 25.95
C PRO A 205 -4.95 11.69 26.99
N ILE A 206 -5.92 10.91 27.47
CA ILE A 206 -6.88 11.35 28.49
C ILE A 206 -6.18 11.67 29.82
N GLN A 207 -5.20 10.84 30.20
CA GLN A 207 -4.41 11.06 31.40
C GLN A 207 -3.50 12.31 31.23
N ALA A 208 -2.87 12.48 30.08
CA ALA A 208 -2.07 13.66 29.76
C ALA A 208 -2.90 14.97 29.89
N LEU A 209 -4.16 14.92 29.46
CA LEU A 209 -5.12 16.03 29.59
C LEU A 209 -5.46 16.31 31.07
N SER A 210 -5.82 15.29 31.83
CA SER A 210 -6.19 15.42 33.25
C SER A 210 -5.03 15.91 34.10
N GLU A 211 -3.79 15.54 33.75
CA GLU A 211 -2.56 15.98 34.40
C GLU A 211 -2.06 17.37 33.92
N GLY A 212 -2.76 17.99 32.97
CA GLY A 212 -2.37 19.29 32.40
C GLY A 212 -1.12 19.27 31.50
N LYS A 213 -0.59 18.09 31.19
CA LYS A 213 0.57 17.88 30.33
C LYS A 213 0.24 18.07 28.86
N LEU A 214 -1.03 17.92 28.48
CA LEU A 214 -1.57 18.20 27.18
C LEU A 214 -2.67 19.24 27.28
N LYS A 215 -2.58 20.32 26.52
CA LYS A 215 -3.66 21.31 26.40
C LYS A 215 -4.17 21.28 24.96
N ILE A 216 -5.48 21.26 24.80
CA ILE A 216 -6.14 21.21 23.50
C ILE A 216 -7.09 22.41 23.39
N ASP A 217 -7.06 23.04 22.23
CA ASP A 217 -7.95 24.15 21.88
C ASP A 217 -8.52 23.90 20.48
N GLY A 218 -9.82 24.16 20.28
CA GLY A 218 -10.51 23.95 19.02
C GLY A 218 -11.28 22.62 18.94
N LYS A 219 -11.35 22.01 17.75
CA LYS A 219 -12.17 20.82 17.46
C LYS A 219 -11.49 19.54 18.03
N THR A 220 -11.63 19.28 19.31
CA THR A 220 -10.97 18.15 20.02
C THR A 220 -11.22 16.77 19.38
N MET A 221 -12.41 16.56 18.76
CA MET A 221 -12.75 15.30 18.07
C MET A 221 -11.76 14.98 16.94
N LEU A 222 -11.19 15.99 16.27
CA LEU A 222 -10.21 15.79 15.21
C LEU A 222 -8.94 15.11 15.70
N LEU A 223 -8.59 15.28 16.97
CA LEU A 223 -7.46 14.61 17.58
C LEU A 223 -7.69 13.11 17.73
N ALA A 224 -8.89 12.72 18.15
CA ALA A 224 -9.26 11.30 18.24
C ALA A 224 -9.26 10.64 16.85
N ILE A 225 -9.77 11.35 15.83
CA ILE A 225 -9.71 10.92 14.43
C ILE A 225 -8.25 10.76 13.99
N PHE A 226 -7.41 11.76 14.25
CA PHE A 226 -5.99 11.71 13.89
C PHE A 226 -5.26 10.48 14.48
N PHE A 227 -5.34 10.29 15.79
CA PHE A 227 -4.70 9.14 16.43
C PHE A 227 -5.32 7.80 16.02
N GLY A 228 -6.59 7.76 15.65
CA GLY A 228 -7.25 6.58 15.09
C GLY A 228 -6.80 6.23 13.67
N LEU A 229 -6.28 7.22 12.92
CA LEU A 229 -5.77 7.05 11.56
C LEU A 229 -4.29 6.65 11.51
N LEU A 230 -3.56 6.79 12.63
CA LEU A 230 -2.16 6.39 12.69
C LEU A 230 -2.04 4.87 12.69
N ASP A 231 -1.19 4.34 11.83
CA ASP A 231 -0.88 2.92 11.79
C ASP A 231 -0.21 2.49 13.10
N LYS A 232 -0.71 1.41 13.66
CA LYS A 232 -0.10 0.79 14.85
C LYS A 232 0.97 -0.19 14.38
N PHE A 233 2.19 0.26 14.37
CA PHE A 233 3.32 -0.63 14.13
C PHE A 233 3.60 -1.43 15.42
N THR A 234 3.31 -2.73 15.38
CA THR A 234 3.88 -3.65 16.35
C THR A 234 5.34 -3.86 15.95
N GLY A 235 6.27 -3.45 16.80
CA GLY A 235 7.71 -3.48 16.52
C GLY A 235 8.34 -4.87 16.35
N SER A 236 7.53 -5.93 16.31
CA SER A 236 7.94 -7.29 16.02
C SER A 236 6.99 -7.87 14.95
N PHE A 237 7.39 -7.77 13.69
CA PHE A 237 6.83 -8.63 12.65
C PHE A 237 7.93 -9.59 12.20
N ALA A 238 7.58 -10.86 12.10
CA ALA A 238 8.47 -11.85 11.53
C ALA A 238 8.62 -11.58 10.04
N VAL A 239 9.76 -11.03 9.63
CA VAL A 239 10.05 -10.80 8.19
C VAL A 239 10.36 -12.12 7.49
N VAL A 240 10.86 -13.11 8.21
CA VAL A 240 11.07 -14.49 7.76
C VAL A 240 11.08 -15.41 8.98
N ASP A 241 9.95 -15.87 9.44
CA ASP A 241 9.91 -17.00 10.34
C ASP A 241 9.03 -18.10 9.77
N ALA A 242 9.67 -19.10 9.20
CA ALA A 242 9.00 -20.28 8.65
C ALA A 242 8.28 -21.11 9.72
N ALA A 243 8.54 -20.86 11.01
CA ALA A 243 7.92 -21.57 12.13
C ALA A 243 6.50 -21.05 12.47
N SER A 244 6.07 -19.93 11.91
CA SER A 244 4.75 -19.35 12.17
C SER A 244 3.71 -19.59 11.05
N LEU A 245 4.05 -20.34 10.03
CA LEU A 245 3.09 -20.75 9.01
C LEU A 245 2.27 -21.92 9.55
N PRO A 246 0.91 -21.82 9.58
CA PRO A 246 0.09 -22.97 9.88
C PRO A 246 0.31 -24.04 8.82
N GLY A 247 0.59 -25.27 9.27
CA GLY A 247 0.81 -26.43 8.41
C GLY A 247 -0.47 -26.88 7.69
#